data_0e5c73505723c06c8fbb9cf0e1c678f3
#
_entry.id   0e5c73505723c06c8fbb9cf0e1c678f3
#
_cell.length_a   1.000
_cell.length_b   1.000
_cell.length_c   1.000
_cell.angle_alpha   90.00
_cell.angle_beta   90.00
_cell.angle_gamma   90.00
#
_symmetry.space_group_name_H-M   'P 1'
#
loop_
_entity.id
_entity.type
_entity.pdbx_description
1 polymer ?
#
loop_
_entity_poly.entity_id
_entity_poly.type
_entity_poly.pdbx_seq_one_letter_code
_entity_poly.pdbx_strand_id
1 'polypeptide(L)'
;KNNGRVSLIGFVDDNPNKKNMYLSKVKVLGRVEDLPKLIKGNNVNMVTIAIPSLSKKRLREIVTLLEKSKVRVTTMPSLEEIVAGNITVEKLKQVEINDLLGRDEVKLDIDSIRDQITNKVILVTGAGGSIGSEICRQLVKFEPQRLILLGHGENSIYSIHRELSNKFKNYSCEIIPVIADVQDRKRIFEIVAQYHPNLVYHAAAHKHVPLMEYNPREAVKNNIYGTKNVAEASKKYNVDHF
;
A
#
# COMPACT_ATOMS: atom_id res chain seq x y z
N LYS A 1 -4.86 4.68 -34.17
CA LYS A 1 -5.72 4.81 -32.96
C LYS A 1 -6.31 3.44 -32.67
N ASN A 2 -5.56 2.55 -32.00
CA ASN A 2 -6.03 1.22 -31.58
C ASN A 2 -6.80 1.39 -30.28
N ASN A 3 -8.12 1.48 -30.35
CA ASN A 3 -8.99 1.15 -29.23
C ASN A 3 -8.82 -0.35 -28.99
N GLY A 4 -8.15 -0.73 -27.90
CA GLY A 4 -7.91 -2.13 -27.52
C GLY A 4 -9.24 -2.87 -27.36
N ARG A 5 -9.68 -3.56 -28.42
CA ARG A 5 -10.89 -4.38 -28.40
C ARG A 5 -10.61 -5.63 -27.59
N VAL A 6 -11.24 -5.74 -26.43
CA VAL A 6 -11.29 -6.99 -25.67
C VAL A 6 -12.28 -7.93 -26.36
N SER A 7 -11.85 -9.14 -26.68
CA SER A 7 -12.72 -10.20 -27.20
C SER A 7 -13.13 -11.14 -26.07
N LEU A 8 -14.42 -11.21 -25.77
CA LEU A 8 -14.96 -12.11 -24.76
C LEU A 8 -15.09 -13.53 -25.34
N ILE A 9 -14.30 -14.46 -24.83
CA ILE A 9 -14.24 -15.84 -25.31
C ILE A 9 -15.34 -16.70 -24.69
N GLY A 10 -15.64 -16.51 -23.40
CA GLY A 10 -16.63 -17.31 -22.68
C GLY A 10 -16.80 -16.88 -21.23
N PHE A 11 -17.77 -17.49 -20.59
CA PHE A 11 -17.99 -17.41 -19.15
C PHE A 11 -17.62 -18.71 -18.46
N VAL A 12 -17.29 -18.63 -17.17
CA VAL A 12 -17.23 -19.78 -16.26
C VAL A 12 -18.14 -19.52 -15.06
N ASP A 13 -18.86 -20.53 -14.60
CA ASP A 13 -19.80 -20.42 -13.49
C ASP A 13 -19.84 -21.76 -12.74
N ASP A 14 -19.74 -21.72 -11.40
CA ASP A 14 -19.73 -22.93 -10.57
C ASP A 14 -21.10 -23.60 -10.48
N ASN A 15 -22.19 -22.92 -10.90
CA ASN A 15 -23.52 -23.50 -10.97
C ASN A 15 -23.62 -24.53 -12.12
N PRO A 16 -23.80 -25.84 -11.80
CA PRO A 16 -23.81 -26.89 -12.83
C PRO A 16 -24.93 -26.72 -13.86
N ASN A 17 -26.03 -26.07 -13.50
CA ASN A 17 -27.16 -25.86 -14.41
C ASN A 17 -26.87 -24.81 -15.49
N LYS A 18 -25.81 -24.02 -15.34
CA LYS A 18 -25.43 -23.00 -16.31
C LYS A 18 -24.42 -23.52 -17.35
N LYS A 19 -23.85 -24.69 -17.18
CA LYS A 19 -22.89 -25.25 -18.09
C LYS A 19 -23.53 -25.40 -19.48
N ASN A 20 -22.83 -24.96 -20.52
CA ASN A 20 -23.27 -24.92 -21.92
C ASN A 20 -24.41 -23.94 -22.24
N MET A 21 -24.92 -23.18 -21.28
CA MET A 21 -25.85 -22.09 -21.56
C MET A 21 -25.14 -20.91 -22.25
N TYR A 22 -25.95 -20.09 -22.93
CA TYR A 22 -25.48 -18.86 -23.58
C TYR A 22 -26.01 -17.64 -22.84
N LEU A 23 -25.12 -16.71 -22.51
CA LEU A 23 -25.45 -15.40 -21.97
C LEU A 23 -25.03 -14.35 -23.00
N SER A 24 -25.99 -13.60 -23.54
CA SER A 24 -25.72 -12.59 -24.60
C SER A 24 -24.89 -13.13 -25.76
N LYS A 25 -25.20 -14.32 -26.26
CA LYS A 25 -24.50 -15.05 -27.35
C LYS A 25 -23.11 -15.59 -26.96
N VAL A 26 -22.69 -15.48 -25.74
CA VAL A 26 -21.41 -16.01 -25.24
C VAL A 26 -21.66 -17.23 -24.35
N LYS A 27 -20.93 -18.32 -24.63
CA LYS A 27 -21.14 -19.62 -23.98
C LYS A 27 -20.51 -19.69 -22.61
N VAL A 28 -21.18 -20.39 -21.65
CA VAL A 28 -20.60 -20.84 -20.38
C VAL A 28 -19.80 -22.11 -20.66
N LEU A 29 -18.46 -21.99 -20.59
CA LEU A 29 -17.52 -23.04 -21.01
C LEU A 29 -17.28 -24.11 -19.93
N GLY A 30 -17.45 -23.76 -18.66
CA GLY A 30 -17.19 -24.68 -17.56
C GLY A 30 -17.26 -24.00 -16.21
N ARG A 31 -16.64 -24.62 -15.21
CA ARG A 31 -16.52 -24.13 -13.84
C ARG A 31 -15.19 -23.39 -13.62
N VAL A 32 -15.04 -22.72 -12.51
CA VAL A 32 -13.80 -22.04 -12.11
C VAL A 32 -12.59 -23.00 -12.12
N GLU A 33 -12.79 -24.25 -11.71
CA GLU A 33 -11.75 -25.29 -11.69
C GLU A 33 -11.22 -25.66 -13.09
N ASP A 34 -12.05 -25.44 -14.14
CA ASP A 34 -11.67 -25.73 -15.53
C ASP A 34 -10.81 -24.61 -16.15
N LEU A 35 -10.68 -23.44 -15.48
CA LEU A 35 -9.97 -22.27 -15.99
C LEU A 35 -8.55 -22.58 -16.51
N PRO A 36 -7.67 -23.33 -15.83
CA PRO A 36 -6.33 -23.59 -16.33
C PRO A 36 -6.31 -24.31 -17.69
N LYS A 37 -7.27 -25.21 -17.92
CA LYS A 37 -7.43 -25.91 -19.20
C LYS A 37 -8.01 -25.00 -20.28
N LEU A 38 -9.04 -24.22 -19.93
CA LEU A 38 -9.71 -23.29 -20.82
C LEU A 38 -8.77 -22.16 -21.29
N ILE A 39 -7.91 -21.67 -20.42
CA ILE A 39 -6.92 -20.63 -20.72
C ILE A 39 -5.95 -21.13 -21.79
N LYS A 40 -5.40 -22.33 -21.60
CA LYS A 40 -4.47 -22.93 -22.57
C LYS A 40 -5.15 -23.25 -23.92
N GLY A 41 -6.36 -23.82 -23.88
CA GLY A 41 -7.07 -24.23 -25.06
C GLY A 41 -7.57 -23.11 -25.97
N ASN A 42 -7.79 -21.92 -25.39
CA ASN A 42 -8.37 -20.77 -26.08
C ASN A 42 -7.45 -19.54 -26.14
N ASN A 43 -6.18 -19.66 -25.77
CA ASN A 43 -5.21 -18.56 -25.75
C ASN A 43 -5.71 -17.32 -24.97
N VAL A 44 -6.32 -17.55 -23.81
CA VAL A 44 -6.85 -16.48 -22.97
C VAL A 44 -5.69 -15.70 -22.33
N ASN A 45 -5.70 -14.39 -22.43
CA ASN A 45 -4.69 -13.51 -21.83
C ASN A 45 -5.19 -12.71 -20.62
N MET A 46 -6.51 -12.69 -20.40
CA MET A 46 -7.11 -11.98 -19.26
C MET A 46 -8.32 -12.75 -18.72
N VAL A 47 -8.42 -12.83 -17.40
CA VAL A 47 -9.59 -13.36 -16.68
C VAL A 47 -10.15 -12.24 -15.80
N THR A 48 -11.45 -11.94 -15.96
CA THR A 48 -12.15 -10.94 -15.15
C THR A 48 -13.10 -11.64 -14.19
N ILE A 49 -12.91 -11.39 -12.89
CA ILE A 49 -13.79 -11.89 -11.84
C ILE A 49 -14.97 -10.91 -11.71
N ALA A 50 -16.16 -11.37 -12.13
CA ALA A 50 -17.39 -10.57 -12.17
C ALA A 50 -18.41 -11.04 -11.11
N ILE A 51 -17.96 -11.26 -9.87
CA ILE A 51 -18.78 -11.72 -8.75
C ILE A 51 -18.72 -10.66 -7.64
N PRO A 52 -19.67 -9.72 -7.56
CA PRO A 52 -19.62 -8.62 -6.59
C PRO A 52 -19.60 -9.07 -5.13
N SER A 53 -20.26 -10.19 -4.82
CA SER A 53 -20.37 -10.77 -3.46
C SER A 53 -19.32 -11.84 -3.16
N LEU A 54 -18.22 -11.90 -3.94
CA LEU A 54 -17.19 -12.92 -3.75
C LEU A 54 -16.45 -12.72 -2.44
N SER A 55 -16.41 -13.76 -1.59
CA SER A 55 -15.62 -13.71 -0.36
C SER A 55 -14.12 -13.61 -0.68
N LYS A 56 -13.37 -12.89 0.16
CA LYS A 56 -11.90 -12.76 0.02
C LYS A 56 -11.19 -14.12 0.01
N LYS A 57 -11.73 -15.12 0.73
CA LYS A 57 -11.23 -16.50 0.72
C LYS A 57 -11.35 -17.11 -0.68
N ARG A 58 -12.54 -17.00 -1.29
CA ARG A 58 -12.79 -17.57 -2.62
C ARG A 58 -12.01 -16.83 -3.71
N LEU A 59 -11.86 -15.51 -3.59
CA LEU A 59 -10.99 -14.72 -4.48
C LEU A 59 -9.55 -15.25 -4.47
N ARG A 60 -9.01 -15.50 -3.28
CA ARG A 60 -7.65 -16.06 -3.11
C ARG A 60 -7.51 -17.43 -3.77
N GLU A 61 -8.49 -18.31 -3.57
CA GLU A 61 -8.49 -19.64 -4.20
C GLU A 61 -8.44 -19.54 -5.74
N ILE A 62 -9.23 -18.64 -6.33
CA ILE A 62 -9.25 -18.40 -7.77
C ILE A 62 -7.91 -17.85 -8.27
N VAL A 63 -7.35 -16.86 -7.58
CA VAL A 63 -6.06 -16.26 -7.97
C VAL A 63 -4.93 -17.29 -7.88
N THR A 64 -4.88 -18.07 -6.81
CA THR A 64 -3.88 -19.15 -6.65
C THR A 64 -4.01 -20.21 -7.75
N LEU A 65 -5.24 -20.55 -8.14
CA LEU A 65 -5.48 -21.47 -9.27
C LEU A 65 -4.91 -20.92 -10.59
N LEU A 66 -4.94 -19.58 -10.77
CA LEU A 66 -4.51 -18.91 -11.99
C LEU A 66 -3.02 -18.54 -12.04
N GLU A 67 -2.32 -18.54 -10.89
CA GLU A 67 -0.89 -18.15 -10.79
C GLU A 67 0.01 -18.86 -11.82
N LYS A 68 -0.20 -20.15 -12.03
CA LYS A 68 0.58 -20.97 -12.98
C LYS A 68 0.25 -20.67 -14.45
N SER A 69 -0.86 -20.00 -14.70
CA SER A 69 -1.34 -19.76 -16.07
C SER A 69 -0.79 -18.47 -16.69
N LYS A 70 -0.06 -17.64 -15.92
CA LYS A 70 0.52 -16.35 -16.37
C LYS A 70 -0.48 -15.42 -17.06
N VAL A 71 -1.75 -15.50 -16.68
CA VAL A 71 -2.85 -14.71 -17.22
C VAL A 71 -3.09 -13.48 -16.33
N ARG A 72 -3.45 -12.36 -16.94
CA ARG A 72 -3.83 -11.15 -16.18
C ARG A 72 -5.17 -11.37 -15.49
N VAL A 73 -5.21 -11.21 -14.15
CA VAL A 73 -6.45 -11.32 -13.37
C VAL A 73 -6.93 -9.94 -12.98
N THR A 74 -8.20 -9.65 -13.27
CA THR A 74 -8.84 -8.37 -12.93
C THR A 74 -10.17 -8.64 -12.22
N THR A 75 -10.65 -7.64 -11.47
CA THR A 75 -11.98 -7.65 -10.84
C THR A 75 -12.86 -6.56 -11.45
N MET A 76 -14.18 -6.78 -11.42
CA MET A 76 -15.15 -5.75 -11.77
C MET A 76 -15.16 -4.65 -10.70
N PRO A 77 -15.35 -3.38 -11.08
CA PRO A 77 -15.64 -2.29 -10.15
C PRO A 77 -16.88 -2.58 -9.30
N SER A 78 -17.03 -1.88 -8.17
CA SER A 78 -18.22 -2.01 -7.32
C SER A 78 -19.51 -1.60 -8.06
N LEU A 79 -20.68 -2.06 -7.59
CA LEU A 79 -21.97 -1.67 -8.16
C LEU A 79 -22.18 -0.15 -8.17
N GLU A 80 -21.67 0.55 -7.16
CA GLU A 80 -21.73 2.02 -7.05
C GLU A 80 -20.92 2.71 -8.16
N GLU A 81 -19.73 2.21 -8.46
CA GLU A 81 -18.89 2.68 -9.57
C GLU A 81 -19.51 2.37 -10.94
N ILE A 82 -20.26 1.25 -11.04
CA ILE A 82 -20.97 0.83 -12.25
C ILE A 82 -22.17 1.76 -12.52
N VAL A 83 -22.95 2.07 -11.49
CA VAL A 83 -24.16 2.94 -11.60
C VAL A 83 -23.77 4.38 -11.94
N ALA A 84 -22.59 4.84 -11.54
CA ALA A 84 -22.06 6.15 -11.93
C ALA A 84 -21.70 6.30 -13.43
N GLY A 85 -21.98 5.31 -14.26
CA GLY A 85 -22.01 5.42 -15.74
C GLY A 85 -20.66 5.37 -16.45
N ASN A 86 -19.60 4.98 -15.79
CA ASN A 86 -18.22 5.06 -16.29
C ASN A 86 -17.53 3.69 -16.41
N ILE A 87 -18.11 2.72 -17.12
CA ILE A 87 -17.46 1.42 -17.35
C ILE A 87 -16.68 1.46 -18.66
N THR A 88 -15.37 1.54 -18.56
CA THR A 88 -14.46 1.20 -19.67
C THR A 88 -13.59 0.02 -19.26
N VAL A 89 -13.11 -0.76 -20.23
CA VAL A 89 -12.19 -1.90 -20.00
C VAL A 89 -10.93 -1.44 -19.24
N GLU A 90 -10.57 -0.18 -19.35
CA GLU A 90 -9.44 0.47 -18.66
C GLU A 90 -9.67 0.59 -17.13
N LYS A 91 -10.91 0.51 -16.67
CA LYS A 91 -11.29 0.58 -15.25
C LYS A 91 -11.38 -0.78 -14.54
N LEU A 92 -11.13 -1.87 -15.24
CA LEU A 92 -10.98 -3.16 -14.57
C LEU A 92 -9.78 -3.12 -13.63
N LYS A 93 -10.05 -3.24 -12.32
CA LYS A 93 -8.99 -3.24 -11.30
C LYS A 93 -8.19 -4.53 -11.40
N GLN A 94 -6.88 -4.42 -11.52
CA GLN A 94 -6.00 -5.58 -11.36
C GLN A 94 -6.11 -6.05 -9.90
N VAL A 95 -6.17 -7.37 -9.68
CA VAL A 95 -6.19 -7.93 -8.32
C VAL A 95 -4.89 -7.54 -7.62
N GLU A 96 -5.00 -6.79 -6.56
CA GLU A 96 -3.86 -6.37 -5.72
C GLU A 96 -3.65 -7.35 -4.56
N ILE A 97 -2.45 -7.34 -3.99
CA ILE A 97 -2.11 -8.16 -2.83
C ILE A 97 -3.07 -7.88 -1.66
N ASN A 98 -3.52 -6.65 -1.50
CA ASN A 98 -4.48 -6.23 -0.47
C ASN A 98 -5.83 -6.94 -0.61
N ASP A 99 -6.30 -7.18 -1.84
CA ASP A 99 -7.54 -7.92 -2.11
C ASP A 99 -7.46 -9.37 -1.59
N LEU A 100 -6.25 -9.92 -1.53
CA LEU A 100 -5.97 -11.29 -1.11
C LEU A 100 -5.73 -11.43 0.40
N LEU A 101 -5.35 -10.37 1.11
CA LEU A 101 -4.95 -10.45 2.52
C LEU A 101 -6.13 -10.68 3.48
N GLY A 102 -7.38 -10.51 3.05
CA GLY A 102 -8.56 -10.85 3.84
C GLY A 102 -8.77 -10.00 5.10
N ARG A 103 -8.02 -8.91 5.29
CA ARG A 103 -8.27 -7.91 6.31
C ARG A 103 -9.12 -6.80 5.72
N ASP A 104 -10.20 -6.46 6.42
CA ASP A 104 -10.97 -5.27 6.06
C ASP A 104 -10.11 -4.04 6.35
N GLU A 105 -10.16 -3.06 5.45
CA GLU A 105 -9.51 -1.78 5.68
C GLU A 105 -10.15 -1.11 6.89
N VAL A 106 -9.30 -0.61 7.79
CA VAL A 106 -9.76 0.20 8.91
C VAL A 106 -10.26 1.52 8.34
N LYS A 107 -11.54 1.82 8.53
CA LYS A 107 -12.08 3.14 8.20
C LYS A 107 -11.54 4.14 9.22
N LEU A 108 -10.60 4.96 8.75
CA LEU A 108 -10.04 6.03 9.56
C LEU A 108 -11.00 7.22 9.55
N ASP A 109 -11.13 7.88 10.69
CA ASP A 109 -11.77 9.19 10.79
C ASP A 109 -10.83 10.26 10.19
N ILE A 110 -11.04 10.54 8.91
CA ILE A 110 -10.19 11.43 8.12
C ILE A 110 -10.20 12.86 8.67
N ASP A 111 -11.35 13.32 9.18
CA ASP A 111 -11.48 14.69 9.68
C ASP A 111 -10.70 14.86 11.00
N SER A 112 -10.80 13.91 11.91
CA SER A 112 -10.00 13.90 13.14
C SER A 112 -8.49 13.84 12.87
N ILE A 113 -8.08 13.06 11.88
CA ILE A 113 -6.67 12.96 11.45
C ILE A 113 -6.20 14.30 10.87
N ARG A 114 -7.03 14.93 10.03
CA ARG A 114 -6.70 16.22 9.41
C ARG A 114 -6.41 17.28 10.46
N ASP A 115 -7.26 17.40 11.47
CA ASP A 115 -7.10 18.40 12.56
C ASP A 115 -5.80 18.22 13.33
N GLN A 116 -5.35 16.97 13.47
CA GLN A 116 -4.09 16.67 14.18
C GLN A 116 -2.83 16.93 13.31
N ILE A 117 -2.94 16.94 11.98
CA ILE A 117 -1.79 16.97 11.06
C ILE A 117 -1.61 18.34 10.40
N THR A 118 -2.72 18.98 10.00
CA THR A 118 -2.67 20.23 9.24
C THR A 118 -1.91 21.32 10.01
N ASN A 119 -0.98 22.01 9.34
CA ASN A 119 -0.12 23.05 9.89
C ASN A 119 0.78 22.59 11.06
N LYS A 120 1.01 21.30 11.25
CA LYS A 120 1.90 20.74 12.28
C LYS A 120 3.28 20.42 11.72
N VAL A 121 4.26 20.37 12.61
CA VAL A 121 5.60 19.86 12.31
C VAL A 121 5.66 18.37 12.65
N ILE A 122 5.97 17.53 11.68
CA ILE A 122 5.92 16.07 11.82
C ILE A 122 7.28 15.46 11.51
N LEU A 123 7.76 14.61 12.40
CA LEU A 123 8.97 13.83 12.22
C LEU A 123 8.60 12.36 11.93
N VAL A 124 9.13 11.81 10.85
CA VAL A 124 8.98 10.38 10.52
C VAL A 124 10.37 9.75 10.55
N THR A 125 10.61 8.85 11.51
CA THR A 125 11.83 8.04 11.52
C THR A 125 11.67 6.80 10.65
N GLY A 126 12.76 6.33 10.04
CA GLY A 126 12.68 5.26 9.06
C GLY A 126 11.91 5.65 7.80
N ALA A 127 11.86 6.93 7.47
CA ALA A 127 11.10 7.50 6.35
C ALA A 127 11.46 6.91 4.98
N GLY A 128 12.69 6.40 4.81
CA GLY A 128 13.12 5.71 3.59
C GLY A 128 12.70 4.25 3.49
N GLY A 129 12.14 3.66 4.57
CA GLY A 129 11.64 2.29 4.58
C GLY A 129 10.24 2.16 3.96
N SER A 130 9.77 0.92 3.76
CA SER A 130 8.46 0.65 3.14
C SER A 130 7.29 1.29 3.91
N ILE A 131 7.27 1.14 5.25
CA ILE A 131 6.21 1.70 6.10
C ILE A 131 6.39 3.22 6.24
N GLY A 132 7.60 3.68 6.58
CA GLY A 132 7.87 5.11 6.79
C GLY A 132 7.60 5.94 5.54
N SER A 133 7.98 5.47 4.35
CA SER A 133 7.71 6.17 3.09
C SER A 133 6.21 6.26 2.78
N GLU A 134 5.45 5.22 3.08
CA GLU A 134 4.00 5.25 2.89
C GLU A 134 3.32 6.19 3.89
N ILE A 135 3.75 6.19 5.16
CA ILE A 135 3.30 7.18 6.14
C ILE A 135 3.54 8.60 5.60
N CYS A 136 4.73 8.89 5.09
CA CYS A 136 5.05 10.20 4.51
C CYS A 136 4.15 10.57 3.33
N ARG A 137 3.83 9.62 2.42
CA ARG A 137 2.90 9.83 1.30
C ARG A 137 1.48 10.16 1.74
N GLN A 138 1.05 9.57 2.84
CA GLN A 138 -0.29 9.87 3.38
C GLN A 138 -0.30 11.21 4.12
N LEU A 139 0.70 11.48 4.96
CA LEU A 139 0.78 12.69 5.76
C LEU A 139 0.84 13.97 4.92
N VAL A 140 1.61 13.97 3.82
CA VAL A 140 1.76 15.16 2.98
C VAL A 140 0.43 15.65 2.39
N LYS A 141 -0.55 14.76 2.19
CA LYS A 141 -1.88 15.10 1.68
C LYS A 141 -2.72 15.95 2.64
N PHE A 142 -2.37 15.96 3.91
CA PHE A 142 -3.03 16.75 4.95
C PHE A 142 -2.34 18.09 5.20
N GLU A 143 -1.39 18.47 4.35
CA GLU A 143 -0.68 19.75 4.37
C GLU A 143 -0.08 20.11 5.75
N PRO A 144 0.79 19.24 6.33
CA PRO A 144 1.55 19.64 7.49
C PRO A 144 2.43 20.85 7.15
N GLN A 145 2.77 21.66 8.14
CA GLN A 145 3.69 22.79 7.96
C GLN A 145 5.08 22.29 7.51
N ARG A 146 5.58 21.23 8.20
CA ARG A 146 6.85 20.58 7.88
C ARG A 146 6.74 19.08 8.01
N LEU A 147 7.35 18.35 7.09
CA LEU A 147 7.50 16.90 7.13
C LEU A 147 8.99 16.54 7.12
N ILE A 148 9.52 16.08 8.25
CA ILE A 148 10.93 15.73 8.42
C ILE A 148 11.09 14.24 8.15
N LEU A 149 11.87 13.91 7.12
CA LEU A 149 12.14 12.55 6.65
C LEU A 149 13.48 12.08 7.25
N LEU A 150 13.44 11.35 8.37
CA LEU A 150 14.65 10.90 9.04
C LEU A 150 14.94 9.43 8.74
N GLY A 151 16.18 9.12 8.39
CA GLY A 151 16.68 7.76 8.23
C GLY A 151 18.19 7.72 8.01
N HIS A 152 18.81 6.57 8.24
CA HIS A 152 20.27 6.40 8.08
C HIS A 152 20.70 6.15 6.63
N GLY A 153 19.79 5.64 5.78
CA GLY A 153 20.09 5.30 4.39
C GLY A 153 19.94 6.50 3.47
N GLU A 154 21.04 7.10 3.03
CA GLU A 154 21.06 8.25 2.14
C GLU A 154 20.20 8.05 0.89
N ASN A 155 20.41 6.96 0.14
CA ASN A 155 19.68 6.69 -1.09
C ASN A 155 18.17 6.55 -0.88
N SER A 156 17.76 5.93 0.20
CA SER A 156 16.34 5.73 0.51
C SER A 156 15.65 7.04 0.91
N ILE A 157 16.32 7.89 1.68
CA ILE A 157 15.84 9.23 2.05
C ILE A 157 15.83 10.15 0.82
N TYR A 158 16.86 10.13 0.00
CA TYR A 158 16.88 10.87 -1.26
C TYR A 158 15.71 10.49 -2.18
N SER A 159 15.44 9.18 -2.30
CA SER A 159 14.39 8.67 -3.19
C SER A 159 13.00 9.15 -2.75
N ILE A 160 12.66 9.02 -1.47
CA ILE A 160 11.34 9.47 -0.96
C ILE A 160 11.25 11.00 -0.97
N HIS A 161 12.29 11.73 -0.62
CA HIS A 161 12.32 13.18 -0.70
C HIS A 161 12.05 13.67 -2.12
N ARG A 162 12.77 13.12 -3.12
CA ARG A 162 12.58 13.46 -4.54
C ARG A 162 11.16 13.12 -5.03
N GLU A 163 10.63 11.95 -4.64
CA GLU A 163 9.27 11.53 -5.00
C GLU A 163 8.25 12.55 -4.49
N LEU A 164 8.28 12.86 -3.19
CA LEU A 164 7.32 13.75 -2.57
C LEU A 164 7.44 15.19 -3.10
N SER A 165 8.65 15.71 -3.23
CA SER A 165 8.90 17.06 -3.77
C SER A 165 8.41 17.21 -5.22
N ASN A 166 8.48 16.15 -6.03
CA ASN A 166 7.98 16.19 -7.40
C ASN A 166 6.47 16.04 -7.49
N LYS A 167 5.88 15.13 -6.70
CA LYS A 167 4.47 14.79 -6.76
C LYS A 167 3.57 15.85 -6.10
N PHE A 168 4.07 16.50 -5.06
CA PHE A 168 3.32 17.43 -4.23
C PHE A 168 3.85 18.88 -4.30
N LYS A 169 4.35 19.30 -5.45
CA LYS A 169 4.88 20.65 -5.69
C LYS A 169 3.93 21.79 -5.34
N ASN A 170 2.63 21.54 -5.44
CA ASN A 170 1.57 22.54 -5.20
C ASN A 170 1.07 22.56 -3.76
N TYR A 171 1.63 21.73 -2.88
CA TYR A 171 1.25 21.69 -1.47
C TYR A 171 2.16 22.59 -0.64
N SER A 172 1.60 23.22 0.40
CA SER A 172 2.32 24.18 1.25
C SER A 172 3.25 23.52 2.28
N CYS A 173 3.54 22.23 2.14
CA CYS A 173 4.36 21.47 3.08
C CYS A 173 5.85 21.59 2.76
N GLU A 174 6.64 22.02 3.71
CA GLU A 174 8.11 21.99 3.63
C GLU A 174 8.60 20.56 3.94
N ILE A 175 9.24 19.90 2.96
CA ILE A 175 9.73 18.52 3.09
C ILE A 175 11.24 18.54 3.34
N ILE A 176 11.68 18.09 4.51
CA ILE A 176 13.07 18.22 4.99
C ILE A 176 13.70 16.81 5.10
N PRO A 177 14.69 16.46 4.26
CA PRO A 177 15.43 15.23 4.41
C PRO A 177 16.50 15.35 5.51
N VAL A 178 16.58 14.36 6.41
CA VAL A 178 17.56 14.28 7.48
C VAL A 178 18.22 12.92 7.51
N ILE A 179 19.53 12.89 7.30
CA ILE A 179 20.31 11.66 7.44
C ILE A 179 20.78 11.54 8.89
N ALA A 180 20.24 10.53 9.59
CA ALA A 180 20.63 10.23 10.98
C ALA A 180 20.24 8.78 11.33
N ASP A 181 20.99 8.18 12.24
CA ASP A 181 20.68 6.89 12.84
C ASP A 181 19.97 7.09 14.19
N VAL A 182 18.86 6.38 14.42
CA VAL A 182 18.13 6.43 15.68
C VAL A 182 18.96 5.95 16.88
N GLN A 183 20.02 5.18 16.61
CA GLN A 183 20.99 4.72 17.63
C GLN A 183 21.85 5.87 18.16
N ASP A 184 22.08 6.93 17.36
CA ASP A 184 22.82 8.10 17.80
C ASP A 184 21.94 9.02 18.66
N ARG A 185 21.99 8.78 19.98
CA ARG A 185 21.22 9.53 20.96
C ARG A 185 21.42 11.05 20.84
N LYS A 186 22.69 11.48 20.74
CA LYS A 186 23.01 12.91 20.71
C LYS A 186 22.36 13.56 19.48
N ARG A 187 22.55 12.95 18.32
CA ARG A 187 21.99 13.45 17.05
C ARG A 187 20.46 13.50 17.07
N ILE A 188 19.80 12.48 17.62
CA ILE A 188 18.33 12.47 17.74
C ILE A 188 17.83 13.62 18.63
N PHE A 189 18.49 13.86 19.77
CA PHE A 189 18.13 14.98 20.63
C PHE A 189 18.34 16.34 19.97
N GLU A 190 19.42 16.53 19.21
CA GLU A 190 19.67 17.73 18.42
C GLU A 190 18.57 17.97 17.39
N ILE A 191 18.16 16.92 16.65
CA ILE A 191 17.12 17.01 15.62
C ILE A 191 15.78 17.39 16.24
N VAL A 192 15.36 16.71 17.31
CA VAL A 192 14.08 17.02 17.97
C VAL A 192 14.10 18.42 18.56
N ALA A 193 15.24 18.86 19.14
CA ALA A 193 15.43 20.23 19.63
C ALA A 193 15.41 21.29 18.52
N GLN A 194 15.93 20.96 17.33
CA GLN A 194 16.01 21.89 16.21
C GLN A 194 14.64 22.12 15.54
N TYR A 195 13.90 21.03 15.34
CA TYR A 195 12.67 21.09 14.55
C TYR A 195 11.39 21.22 15.39
N HIS A 196 11.44 20.91 16.69
CA HIS A 196 10.30 20.94 17.62
C HIS A 196 9.05 20.27 17.03
N PRO A 197 9.11 18.97 16.63
CA PRO A 197 7.97 18.31 16.04
C PRO A 197 6.79 18.25 17.01
N ASN A 198 5.58 18.46 16.50
CA ASN A 198 4.35 18.21 17.24
C ASN A 198 4.05 16.70 17.30
N LEU A 199 4.31 15.98 16.19
CA LEU A 199 4.06 14.55 16.11
C LEU A 199 5.31 13.82 15.66
N VAL A 200 5.52 12.63 16.21
CA VAL A 200 6.58 11.70 15.77
C VAL A 200 6.00 10.36 15.39
N TYR A 201 6.22 9.95 14.14
CA TYR A 201 5.93 8.60 13.67
C TYR A 201 7.23 7.79 13.64
N HIS A 202 7.31 6.76 14.46
CA HIS A 202 8.51 5.95 14.59
C HIS A 202 8.37 4.64 13.81
N ALA A 203 9.00 4.57 12.62
CA ALA A 203 9.00 3.40 11.74
C ALA A 203 10.41 2.82 11.49
N ALA A 204 11.41 3.25 12.27
CA ALA A 204 12.79 2.79 12.18
C ALA A 204 12.99 1.50 12.99
N ALA A 205 12.87 0.35 12.33
CA ALA A 205 13.10 -0.95 12.98
C ALA A 205 13.76 -1.96 12.03
N HIS A 206 14.63 -2.81 12.57
CA HIS A 206 15.07 -4.04 11.92
C HIS A 206 14.00 -5.13 12.12
N LYS A 207 13.39 -5.60 11.01
CA LYS A 207 12.20 -6.47 11.07
C LYS A 207 12.44 -7.93 10.61
N HIS A 208 13.53 -8.18 9.88
CA HIS A 208 13.80 -9.49 9.32
C HIS A 208 14.34 -10.44 10.40
N VAL A 209 13.44 -11.27 10.97
CA VAL A 209 13.76 -12.15 12.09
C VAL A 209 15.00 -13.02 11.84
N PRO A 210 15.15 -13.74 10.70
CA PRO A 210 16.34 -14.56 10.48
C PRO A 210 17.65 -13.76 10.52
N LEU A 211 17.66 -12.52 9.99
CA LEU A 211 18.84 -11.66 10.05
C LEU A 211 19.13 -11.19 11.48
N MET A 212 18.11 -10.94 12.26
CA MET A 212 18.26 -10.47 13.65
C MET A 212 18.67 -11.60 14.59
N GLU A 213 18.32 -12.85 14.29
CA GLU A 213 18.84 -14.03 15.01
C GLU A 213 20.35 -14.17 14.85
N TYR A 214 20.90 -13.87 13.67
CA TYR A 214 22.35 -13.80 13.46
C TYR A 214 23.00 -12.52 14.02
N ASN A 215 22.23 -11.45 14.23
CA ASN A 215 22.72 -10.14 14.64
C ASN A 215 21.92 -9.55 15.83
N PRO A 216 21.79 -10.25 16.97
CA PRO A 216 20.92 -9.84 18.07
C PRO A 216 21.33 -8.49 18.68
N ARG A 217 22.63 -8.18 18.71
CA ARG A 217 23.13 -6.89 19.21
C ARG A 217 22.59 -5.71 18.38
N GLU A 218 22.51 -5.85 17.07
CA GLU A 218 22.00 -4.81 16.19
C GLU A 218 20.49 -4.64 16.36
N ALA A 219 19.75 -5.75 16.59
CA ALA A 219 18.33 -5.65 16.95
C ALA A 219 18.11 -4.88 18.24
N VAL A 220 18.91 -5.15 19.30
CA VAL A 220 18.83 -4.44 20.57
C VAL A 220 19.17 -2.96 20.40
N LYS A 221 20.29 -2.64 19.74
CA LYS A 221 20.69 -1.24 19.53
C LYS A 221 19.65 -0.44 18.76
N ASN A 222 19.17 -0.98 17.64
CA ASN A 222 18.24 -0.26 16.80
C ASN A 222 16.82 -0.26 17.38
N ASN A 223 16.27 -1.43 17.71
CA ASN A 223 14.85 -1.53 18.04
C ASN A 223 14.56 -1.14 19.52
N ILE A 224 15.51 -1.33 20.42
CA ILE A 224 15.33 -0.96 21.84
C ILE A 224 15.92 0.41 22.09
N TYR A 225 17.25 0.59 21.93
CA TYR A 225 17.89 1.86 22.24
C TYR A 225 17.52 2.95 21.27
N GLY A 226 17.37 2.66 19.98
CA GLY A 226 16.89 3.62 18.98
C GLY A 226 15.50 4.13 19.33
N THR A 227 14.55 3.27 19.62
CA THR A 227 13.19 3.65 20.05
C THR A 227 13.24 4.45 21.34
N LYS A 228 14.03 4.02 22.33
CA LYS A 228 14.22 4.75 23.59
C LYS A 228 14.76 6.17 23.34
N ASN A 229 15.75 6.33 22.47
CA ASN A 229 16.34 7.64 22.17
C ASN A 229 15.28 8.60 21.60
N VAL A 230 14.47 8.12 20.63
CA VAL A 230 13.42 8.94 20.02
C VAL A 230 12.33 9.28 21.03
N ALA A 231 11.87 8.32 21.84
CA ALA A 231 10.85 8.54 22.86
C ALA A 231 11.31 9.51 23.96
N GLU A 232 12.55 9.37 24.47
CA GLU A 232 13.10 10.27 25.46
C GLU A 232 13.33 11.68 24.92
N ALA A 233 13.78 11.83 23.68
CA ALA A 233 13.89 13.14 23.03
C ALA A 233 12.51 13.77 22.86
N SER A 234 11.52 13.01 22.41
CA SER A 234 10.13 13.46 22.27
C SER A 234 9.56 13.95 23.59
N LYS A 235 9.77 13.20 24.67
CA LYS A 235 9.35 13.60 26.02
C LYS A 235 10.05 14.89 26.47
N LYS A 236 11.38 14.98 26.28
CA LYS A 236 12.16 16.14 26.71
C LYS A 236 11.75 17.43 26.03
N TYR A 237 11.38 17.38 24.78
CA TYR A 237 11.02 18.54 23.96
C TYR A 237 9.51 18.71 23.74
N ASN A 238 8.70 18.07 24.59
CA ASN A 238 7.23 18.21 24.65
C ASN A 238 6.54 17.97 23.32
N VAL A 239 6.91 16.87 22.66
CA VAL A 239 6.17 16.38 21.49
C VAL A 239 4.76 15.98 21.92
N ASP A 240 3.74 16.46 21.23
CA ASP A 240 2.35 16.22 21.60
C ASP A 240 1.95 14.73 21.48
N HIS A 241 2.40 14.06 20.40
CA HIS A 241 2.09 12.65 20.12
C HIS A 241 3.31 11.89 19.59
N PHE A 242 3.53 10.68 20.17
CA PHE A 242 4.58 9.73 19.78
C PHE A 242 3.99 8.35 19.55
#